data_1638608f0e598a9acd567d02c62da215
#
_entry.id   1638608f0e598a9acd567d02c62da215
#
_cell.length_a   1.000
_cell.length_b   1.000
_cell.length_c   1.000
_cell.angle_alpha   90.00
_cell.angle_beta   90.00
_cell.angle_gamma   90.00
#
_symmetry.space_group_name_H-M   'P 1'
#
loop_
_entity.id
_entity.type
_entity.pdbx_description
1 polymer ?
#
loop_
_entity_poly.entity_id
_entity_poly.type
_entity_poly.pdbx_seq_one_letter_code
_entity_poly.pdbx_strand_id
1 'polypeptide(L)'
;MSVMKKFEEIDYVRSVLMAIVILVHIVNFGTLYPMFKQSMFTFFMPAFLIITGYLVNIEKSVGGFLKYFLRLVLPYVIMVTSFSVLSVFLPVRDGLTSLSLEAVCERVFVRSIGPYWFFYDMIVCGTAYYVVFRLFPSLSKVSRLSLFAFSLYLLAFFLPLLTPADATLFFMGAVLRQNEVSFVKAFPASVFSLLPFLVLIFQPELWHKWICLVLPFFAVSFLLWCHGKTPERFRVVMCYFGRNTLPVYIFHPIFTMMSKFYLPLFSFDR
;
A
#
# COMPACT_ATOMS: atom_id res chain seq x y z
N MET A 1 -4.79 -21.29 -20.39
CA MET A 1 -4.66 -20.79 -19.02
C MET A 1 -3.23 -20.30 -18.84
N SER A 2 -3.00 -18.97 -18.87
CA SER A 2 -1.69 -18.40 -18.57
C SER A 2 -1.39 -18.69 -17.10
N VAL A 3 -0.37 -19.48 -16.84
CA VAL A 3 0.16 -19.73 -15.49
C VAL A 3 0.62 -18.37 -14.96
N MET A 4 -0.13 -17.77 -14.04
CA MET A 4 0.32 -16.58 -13.34
C MET A 4 1.65 -16.93 -12.67
N LYS A 5 2.74 -16.33 -13.15
CA LYS A 5 4.07 -16.49 -12.58
C LYS A 5 3.96 -16.17 -11.08
N LYS A 6 4.18 -17.15 -10.23
CA LYS A 6 4.14 -16.98 -8.78
C LYS A 6 5.31 -16.09 -8.38
N PHE A 7 5.03 -14.96 -7.75
CA PHE A 7 6.02 -14.09 -7.15
C PHE A 7 6.08 -14.37 -5.64
N GLU A 8 6.59 -15.55 -5.27
CA GLU A 8 6.60 -16.03 -3.87
C GLU A 8 7.34 -15.07 -2.95
N GLU A 9 8.43 -14.49 -3.44
CA GLU A 9 9.23 -13.52 -2.70
C GLU A 9 8.42 -12.24 -2.40
N ILE A 10 7.69 -11.75 -3.39
CA ILE A 10 6.83 -10.56 -3.22
C ILE A 10 5.65 -10.89 -2.30
N ASP A 11 5.06 -12.07 -2.44
CA ASP A 11 3.96 -12.50 -1.58
C ASP A 11 4.41 -12.58 -0.11
N TYR A 12 5.61 -13.12 0.15
CA TYR A 12 6.19 -13.14 1.49
C TYR A 12 6.37 -11.72 2.05
N VAL A 13 6.99 -10.82 1.29
CA VAL A 13 7.17 -9.42 1.69
C VAL A 13 5.83 -8.77 2.02
N ARG A 14 4.84 -8.93 1.15
CA ARG A 14 3.48 -8.38 1.36
C ARG A 14 2.83 -8.90 2.64
N SER A 15 3.04 -10.17 3.00
CA SER A 15 2.47 -10.73 4.23
C SER A 15 3.06 -10.07 5.48
N VAL A 16 4.38 -9.86 5.52
CA VAL A 16 5.04 -9.17 6.64
C VAL A 16 4.60 -7.73 6.74
N LEU A 17 4.59 -7.00 5.60
CA LEU A 17 4.13 -5.63 5.57
C LEU A 17 2.67 -5.51 6.02
N MET A 18 1.81 -6.46 5.64
CA MET A 18 0.41 -6.46 6.07
C MET A 18 0.25 -6.73 7.57
N ALA A 19 1.07 -7.60 8.13
CA ALA A 19 1.11 -7.82 9.58
C ALA A 19 1.48 -6.53 10.34
N ILE A 20 2.45 -5.76 9.82
CA ILE A 20 2.81 -4.45 10.37
C ILE A 20 1.64 -3.46 10.25
N VAL A 21 0.96 -3.42 9.09
CA VAL A 21 -0.23 -2.58 8.91
C VAL A 21 -1.27 -2.85 9.98
N ILE A 22 -1.61 -4.11 10.22
CA ILE A 22 -2.59 -4.49 11.26
C ILE A 22 -2.10 -4.03 12.63
N LEU A 23 -0.84 -4.35 12.98
CA LEU A 23 -0.26 -4.02 14.27
C LEU A 23 -0.34 -2.52 14.60
N VAL A 24 0.09 -1.67 13.67
CA VAL A 24 0.10 -0.21 13.89
C VAL A 24 -1.30 0.42 13.89
N HIS A 25 -2.30 -0.29 13.38
CA HIS A 25 -3.69 0.17 13.40
C HIS A 25 -4.46 -0.33 14.62
N ILE A 26 -3.93 -1.27 15.41
CA ILE A 26 -4.49 -1.60 16.73
C ILE A 26 -4.38 -0.35 17.61
N VAL A 27 -5.53 0.15 18.04
CA VAL A 27 -5.62 1.49 18.67
C VAL A 27 -4.73 1.60 19.90
N ASN A 28 -4.82 0.64 20.81
CA ASN A 28 -4.05 0.67 22.06
C ASN A 28 -2.54 0.61 21.79
N PHE A 29 -2.11 -0.26 20.87
CA PHE A 29 -0.69 -0.36 20.49
C PHE A 29 -0.17 0.95 19.90
N GLY A 30 -0.91 1.56 18.98
CA GLY A 30 -0.52 2.82 18.36
C GLY A 30 -0.51 4.01 19.33
N THR A 31 -1.28 3.94 20.41
CA THR A 31 -1.29 4.97 21.48
C THR A 31 -0.13 4.77 22.46
N LEU A 32 0.17 3.53 22.83
CA LEU A 32 1.28 3.19 23.72
C LEU A 32 2.64 3.44 23.09
N TYR A 33 2.77 3.20 21.77
CA TYR A 33 4.03 3.28 21.04
C TYR A 33 3.94 4.22 19.82
N PRO A 34 3.69 5.54 20.04
CA PRO A 34 3.47 6.48 18.93
C PRO A 34 4.70 6.63 18.02
N MET A 35 5.90 6.64 18.59
CA MET A 35 7.16 6.72 17.83
C MET A 35 7.35 5.48 16.93
N PHE A 36 7.11 4.28 17.47
CA PHE A 36 7.14 3.06 16.68
C PHE A 36 6.13 3.09 15.54
N LYS A 37 4.89 3.48 15.82
CA LYS A 37 3.85 3.62 14.81
C LYS A 37 4.29 4.55 13.69
N GLN A 38 4.78 5.74 14.01
CA GLN A 38 5.23 6.73 13.03
C GLN A 38 6.41 6.20 12.20
N SER A 39 7.40 5.57 12.85
CA SER A 39 8.54 5.00 12.14
C SER A 39 8.13 3.92 11.14
N MET A 40 7.16 3.07 11.48
CA MET A 40 6.66 2.04 10.57
C MET A 40 6.02 2.64 9.32
N PHE A 41 5.25 3.73 9.44
CA PHE A 41 4.62 4.41 8.30
C PHE A 41 5.64 4.91 7.26
N THR A 42 6.89 5.16 7.63
CA THR A 42 7.91 5.67 6.72
C THR A 42 8.36 4.66 5.67
N PHE A 43 8.09 3.36 5.84
CA PHE A 43 8.58 2.35 4.88
C PHE A 43 7.52 1.37 4.38
N PHE A 44 6.54 0.95 5.20
CA PHE A 44 5.66 -0.14 4.77
C PHE A 44 4.69 0.29 3.67
N MET A 45 4.10 1.49 3.76
CA MET A 45 3.24 2.01 2.70
C MET A 45 4.02 2.34 1.43
N PRO A 46 5.18 3.02 1.50
CA PRO A 46 6.10 3.15 0.39
C PRO A 46 6.45 1.82 -0.30
N ALA A 47 6.78 0.79 0.48
CA ALA A 47 7.06 -0.54 -0.08
C ALA A 47 5.84 -1.15 -0.81
N PHE A 48 4.63 -0.99 -0.25
CA PHE A 48 3.41 -1.44 -0.93
C PHE A 48 3.15 -0.70 -2.24
N LEU A 49 3.43 0.61 -2.32
CA LEU A 49 3.27 1.38 -3.56
C LEU A 49 4.23 0.91 -4.65
N ILE A 50 5.51 0.68 -4.32
CA ILE A 50 6.48 0.11 -5.27
C ILE A 50 6.03 -1.27 -5.75
N ILE A 51 5.63 -2.16 -4.82
CA ILE A 51 5.14 -3.50 -5.14
C ILE A 51 3.90 -3.42 -6.03
N THR A 52 2.98 -2.51 -5.75
CA THR A 52 1.75 -2.34 -6.55
C THR A 52 2.07 -1.89 -7.96
N GLY A 53 2.92 -0.86 -8.13
CA GLY A 53 3.37 -0.41 -9.44
C GLY A 53 4.06 -1.52 -10.25
N TYR A 54 4.84 -2.38 -9.58
CA TYR A 54 5.48 -3.53 -10.20
C TYR A 54 4.49 -4.63 -10.63
N LEU A 55 3.42 -4.85 -9.87
CA LEU A 55 2.48 -5.95 -10.09
C LEU A 55 1.28 -5.61 -10.99
N VAL A 56 1.00 -4.32 -11.24
CA VAL A 56 -0.10 -3.95 -12.14
C VAL A 56 0.13 -4.54 -13.53
N ASN A 57 -0.85 -5.33 -13.97
CA ASN A 57 -0.80 -5.95 -15.29
C ASN A 57 -1.53 -5.10 -16.32
N ILE A 58 -0.77 -4.39 -17.15
CA ILE A 58 -1.25 -3.54 -18.24
C ILE A 58 -1.55 -4.31 -19.54
N GLU A 59 -1.18 -5.60 -19.63
CA GLU A 59 -1.42 -6.44 -20.82
C GLU A 59 -2.85 -7.00 -20.88
N LYS A 60 -3.64 -6.78 -19.83
CA LYS A 60 -5.03 -7.21 -19.78
C LYS A 60 -5.86 -6.55 -20.90
N SER A 61 -6.82 -7.31 -21.42
CA SER A 61 -7.87 -6.72 -22.27
C SER A 61 -8.65 -5.66 -21.49
N VAL A 62 -9.33 -4.75 -22.19
CA VAL A 62 -10.15 -3.71 -21.57
C VAL A 62 -11.16 -4.29 -20.57
N GLY A 63 -11.89 -5.36 -20.97
CA GLY A 63 -12.84 -6.03 -20.08
C GLY A 63 -12.16 -6.70 -18.88
N GLY A 64 -10.94 -7.24 -19.05
CA GLY A 64 -10.13 -7.80 -17.98
C GLY A 64 -9.63 -6.74 -17.00
N PHE A 65 -9.25 -5.56 -17.52
CA PHE A 65 -8.86 -4.42 -16.69
C PHE A 65 -10.06 -3.83 -15.95
N LEU A 66 -11.21 -3.68 -16.60
CA LEU A 66 -12.42 -3.20 -15.96
C LEU A 66 -12.85 -4.10 -14.79
N LYS A 67 -12.77 -5.43 -14.96
CA LYS A 67 -13.02 -6.36 -13.83
C LYS A 67 -12.02 -6.16 -12.68
N TYR A 68 -10.76 -5.92 -12.99
CA TYR A 68 -9.74 -5.61 -11.97
C TYR A 68 -10.03 -4.28 -11.27
N PHE A 69 -10.35 -3.23 -12.05
CA PHE A 69 -10.72 -1.92 -11.55
C PHE A 69 -11.92 -1.98 -10.60
N LEU A 70 -12.99 -2.67 -11.00
CA LEU A 70 -14.19 -2.83 -10.17
C LEU A 70 -13.90 -3.61 -8.87
N ARG A 71 -12.97 -4.56 -8.88
CA ARG A 71 -12.53 -5.26 -7.66
C ARG A 71 -11.84 -4.34 -6.64
N LEU A 72 -11.33 -3.20 -7.07
CA LEU A 72 -10.74 -2.20 -6.18
C LEU A 72 -11.77 -1.13 -5.81
N VAL A 73 -12.46 -0.57 -6.80
CA VAL A 73 -13.38 0.55 -6.60
C VAL A 73 -14.59 0.17 -5.76
N LEU A 74 -15.22 -0.99 -6.04
CA LEU A 74 -16.43 -1.38 -5.29
C LEU A 74 -16.16 -1.53 -3.79
N PRO A 75 -15.17 -2.33 -3.34
CA PRO A 75 -14.87 -2.41 -1.92
C PRO A 75 -14.45 -1.06 -1.34
N TYR A 76 -13.68 -0.26 -2.07
CA TYR A 76 -13.29 1.07 -1.62
C TYR A 76 -14.51 1.95 -1.33
N VAL A 77 -15.41 2.11 -2.30
CA VAL A 77 -16.60 2.96 -2.15
C VAL A 77 -17.50 2.44 -1.02
N ILE A 78 -17.75 1.12 -0.98
CA ILE A 78 -18.57 0.50 0.07
C ILE A 78 -17.97 0.76 1.45
N MET A 79 -16.67 0.51 1.62
CA MET A 79 -16.02 0.63 2.92
C MET A 79 -15.91 2.08 3.37
N VAL A 80 -15.49 2.98 2.49
CA VAL A 80 -15.40 4.41 2.82
C VAL A 80 -16.79 4.97 3.17
N THR A 81 -17.82 4.63 2.40
CA THR A 81 -19.19 5.05 2.70
C THR A 81 -19.67 4.47 4.03
N SER A 82 -19.51 3.17 4.25
CA SER A 82 -19.91 2.50 5.50
C SER A 82 -19.20 3.09 6.72
N PHE A 83 -17.89 3.29 6.64
CA PHE A 83 -17.12 3.91 7.72
C PHE A 83 -17.51 5.37 7.95
N SER A 84 -17.80 6.12 6.89
CA SER A 84 -18.29 7.50 7.00
C SER A 84 -19.62 7.56 7.74
N VAL A 85 -20.55 6.68 7.39
CA VAL A 85 -21.85 6.58 8.10
C VAL A 85 -21.66 6.17 9.55
N LEU A 86 -20.88 5.11 9.80
CA LEU A 86 -20.61 4.62 11.16
C LEU A 86 -19.88 5.65 12.02
N SER A 87 -19.05 6.50 11.43
CA SER A 87 -18.28 7.51 12.15
C SER A 87 -19.12 8.60 12.82
N VAL A 88 -20.37 8.77 12.39
CA VAL A 88 -21.33 9.68 13.04
C VAL A 88 -21.78 9.12 14.39
N PHE A 89 -21.83 7.79 14.53
CA PHE A 89 -22.31 7.10 15.73
C PHE A 89 -21.18 6.59 16.61
N LEU A 90 -19.98 6.44 16.06
CA LEU A 90 -18.82 5.89 16.77
C LEU A 90 -17.67 6.91 16.78
N PRO A 91 -16.91 7.02 17.87
CA PRO A 91 -15.75 7.91 17.95
C PRO A 91 -14.61 7.41 17.07
N VAL A 92 -14.65 7.76 15.79
CA VAL A 92 -13.62 7.47 14.81
C VAL A 92 -12.78 8.71 14.57
N ARG A 93 -11.47 8.55 14.47
CA ARG A 93 -10.58 9.65 14.10
C ARG A 93 -10.95 10.15 12.69
N ASP A 94 -11.04 11.46 12.54
CA ASP A 94 -11.43 12.13 11.28
C ASP A 94 -12.84 11.73 10.78
N GLY A 95 -13.71 11.27 11.70
CA GLY A 95 -15.10 10.93 11.41
C GLY A 95 -15.94 12.14 10.99
N LEU A 96 -17.14 11.87 10.48
CA LEU A 96 -18.12 12.89 10.13
C LEU A 96 -18.81 13.40 11.40
N THR A 97 -19.05 14.71 11.46
CA THR A 97 -19.84 15.35 12.54
C THR A 97 -21.34 15.28 12.25
N SER A 98 -21.72 15.20 10.96
CA SER A 98 -23.10 15.06 10.51
C SER A 98 -23.16 14.24 9.23
N LEU A 99 -24.26 13.52 9.03
CA LEU A 99 -24.46 12.72 7.83
C LEU A 99 -25.11 13.56 6.74
N SER A 100 -24.37 13.87 5.68
CA SER A 100 -24.87 14.45 4.46
C SER A 100 -24.26 13.73 3.24
N LEU A 101 -24.94 13.77 2.12
CA LEU A 101 -24.44 13.19 0.87
C LEU A 101 -23.13 13.86 0.45
N GLU A 102 -23.05 15.18 0.59
CA GLU A 102 -21.84 15.96 0.30
C GLU A 102 -20.67 15.50 1.13
N ALA A 103 -20.84 15.36 2.46
CA ALA A 103 -19.78 14.92 3.37
C ALA A 103 -19.30 13.49 3.04
N VAL A 104 -20.20 12.58 2.66
CA VAL A 104 -19.84 11.23 2.24
C VAL A 104 -19.08 11.26 0.90
N CYS A 105 -19.56 12.05 -0.07
CA CYS A 105 -18.85 12.22 -1.35
C CYS A 105 -17.46 12.82 -1.15
N GLU A 106 -17.31 13.79 -0.26
CA GLU A 106 -15.99 14.34 0.09
C GLU A 106 -15.04 13.24 0.61
N ARG A 107 -15.54 12.31 1.46
CA ARG A 107 -14.73 11.19 1.95
C ARG A 107 -14.38 10.18 0.87
N VAL A 108 -15.21 9.97 -0.11
CA VAL A 108 -14.94 9.04 -1.22
C VAL A 108 -13.94 9.63 -2.22
N PHE A 109 -14.05 10.93 -2.55
CA PHE A 109 -13.32 11.51 -3.68
C PHE A 109 -12.19 12.47 -3.31
N VAL A 110 -12.23 13.07 -2.12
CA VAL A 110 -11.32 14.16 -1.72
C VAL A 110 -10.49 13.81 -0.50
N ARG A 111 -11.08 13.20 0.53
CA ARG A 111 -10.40 12.90 1.81
C ARG A 111 -10.83 11.54 2.32
N SER A 112 -10.13 10.50 1.92
CA SER A 112 -10.45 9.15 2.39
C SER A 112 -10.46 9.05 3.92
N ILE A 113 -11.29 8.17 4.46
CA ILE A 113 -11.35 7.89 5.90
C ILE A 113 -10.43 6.72 6.25
N GLY A 114 -9.69 6.86 7.34
CA GLY A 114 -8.79 5.81 7.85
C GLY A 114 -7.73 5.38 6.83
N PRO A 115 -7.39 4.09 6.74
CA PRO A 115 -6.32 3.60 5.88
C PRO A 115 -6.71 3.46 4.39
N TYR A 116 -7.96 3.78 4.00
CA TYR A 116 -8.45 3.53 2.65
C TYR A 116 -7.86 4.46 1.57
N TRP A 117 -7.11 5.51 1.94
CA TRP A 117 -6.39 6.38 1.01
C TRP A 117 -5.46 5.59 0.07
N PHE A 118 -4.85 4.52 0.54
CA PHE A 118 -3.99 3.67 -0.29
C PHE A 118 -4.76 2.97 -1.44
N PHE A 119 -6.04 2.61 -1.24
CA PHE A 119 -6.88 2.12 -2.33
C PHE A 119 -7.08 3.16 -3.40
N TYR A 120 -7.32 4.40 -2.98
CA TYR A 120 -7.45 5.53 -3.89
C TYR A 120 -6.19 5.66 -4.77
N ASP A 121 -5.02 5.65 -4.19
CA ASP A 121 -3.75 5.73 -4.91
C ASP A 121 -3.57 4.55 -5.86
N MET A 122 -3.86 3.33 -5.44
CA MET A 122 -3.81 2.15 -6.31
C MET A 122 -4.75 2.27 -7.51
N ILE A 123 -5.97 2.78 -7.30
CA ILE A 123 -6.98 2.96 -8.35
C ILE A 123 -6.50 4.03 -9.33
N VAL A 124 -6.09 5.20 -8.85
CA VAL A 124 -5.68 6.33 -9.67
C VAL A 124 -4.41 6.00 -10.46
N CYS A 125 -3.34 5.60 -9.76
CA CYS A 125 -2.06 5.31 -10.40
C CYS A 125 -2.14 4.09 -11.33
N GLY A 126 -2.86 3.03 -10.92
CA GLY A 126 -3.05 1.83 -11.74
C GLY A 126 -3.85 2.10 -13.01
N THR A 127 -4.87 2.98 -12.92
CA THR A 127 -5.67 3.41 -14.08
C THR A 127 -4.85 4.27 -15.02
N ALA A 128 -4.12 5.27 -14.51
CA ALA A 128 -3.23 6.11 -15.31
C ALA A 128 -2.19 5.26 -16.06
N TYR A 129 -1.58 4.29 -15.36
CA TYR A 129 -0.61 3.36 -15.94
C TYR A 129 -1.22 2.56 -17.10
N TYR A 130 -2.37 1.94 -16.88
CA TYR A 130 -3.07 1.17 -17.92
C TYR A 130 -3.46 2.05 -19.11
N VAL A 131 -4.07 3.22 -18.85
CA VAL A 131 -4.56 4.14 -19.88
C VAL A 131 -3.42 4.63 -20.77
N VAL A 132 -2.33 5.13 -20.19
CA VAL A 132 -1.18 5.64 -20.95
C VAL A 132 -0.58 4.55 -21.82
N PHE A 133 -0.35 3.36 -21.28
CA PHE A 133 0.28 2.27 -22.05
C PHE A 133 -0.65 1.64 -23.07
N ARG A 134 -1.97 1.74 -22.88
CA ARG A 134 -2.98 1.19 -23.81
C ARG A 134 -3.32 2.14 -24.94
N LEU A 135 -3.41 3.46 -24.65
CA LEU A 135 -3.79 4.45 -25.65
C LEU A 135 -2.63 4.86 -26.57
N PHE A 136 -1.39 4.74 -26.11
CA PHE A 136 -0.22 5.16 -26.87
C PHE A 136 0.75 3.99 -27.19
N PRO A 137 0.29 2.91 -27.82
CA PRO A 137 1.13 1.76 -28.11
C PRO A 137 2.24 2.04 -29.13
N SER A 138 2.05 3.06 -29.99
CA SER A 138 3.01 3.49 -31.00
C SER A 138 4.19 4.30 -30.46
N LEU A 139 4.08 4.84 -29.26
CA LEU A 139 5.17 5.59 -28.63
C LEU A 139 6.28 4.63 -28.16
N SER A 140 7.52 5.14 -28.18
CA SER A 140 8.65 4.42 -27.57
C SER A 140 8.39 4.13 -26.10
N LYS A 141 9.08 3.11 -25.52
CA LYS A 141 8.97 2.80 -24.11
C LYS A 141 9.33 3.99 -23.23
N VAL A 142 10.38 4.73 -23.59
CA VAL A 142 10.81 5.93 -22.84
C VAL A 142 9.71 7.00 -22.89
N SER A 143 9.15 7.29 -24.08
CA SER A 143 8.09 8.28 -24.22
C SER A 143 6.83 7.91 -23.42
N ARG A 144 6.45 6.62 -23.40
CA ARG A 144 5.32 6.15 -22.58
C ARG A 144 5.59 6.30 -21.07
N LEU A 145 6.80 5.97 -20.62
CA LEU A 145 7.19 6.18 -19.22
C LEU A 145 7.22 7.67 -18.86
N SER A 146 7.73 8.53 -19.74
CA SER A 146 7.72 10.00 -19.51
C SER A 146 6.30 10.55 -19.46
N LEU A 147 5.42 10.12 -20.38
CA LEU A 147 4.02 10.51 -20.38
C LEU A 147 3.30 10.01 -19.13
N PHE A 148 3.59 8.80 -18.70
CA PHE A 148 3.02 8.22 -17.46
C PHE A 148 3.50 9.01 -16.22
N ALA A 149 4.80 9.31 -16.11
CA ALA A 149 5.32 10.15 -15.04
C ALA A 149 4.63 11.51 -15.01
N PHE A 150 4.56 12.18 -16.17
CA PHE A 150 3.87 13.47 -16.29
C PHE A 150 2.40 13.37 -15.84
N SER A 151 1.69 12.33 -16.30
CA SER A 151 0.29 12.10 -15.91
C SER A 151 0.13 11.89 -14.39
N LEU A 152 1.04 11.15 -13.76
CA LEU A 152 1.01 10.94 -12.31
C LEU A 152 1.23 12.23 -11.52
N TYR A 153 2.21 13.04 -11.90
CA TYR A 153 2.46 14.32 -11.23
C TYR A 153 1.34 15.32 -11.47
N LEU A 154 0.74 15.33 -12.68
CA LEU A 154 -0.44 16.14 -12.97
C LEU A 154 -1.63 15.71 -12.09
N LEU A 155 -1.87 14.39 -11.95
CA LEU A 155 -2.90 13.87 -11.06
C LEU A 155 -2.61 14.22 -9.59
N ALA A 156 -1.36 14.11 -9.14
CA ALA A 156 -0.95 14.48 -7.79
C ALA A 156 -1.11 15.99 -7.50
N PHE A 157 -1.09 16.83 -8.53
CA PHE A 157 -1.37 18.26 -8.40
C PHE A 157 -2.87 18.54 -8.18
N PHE A 158 -3.75 17.79 -8.84
CA PHE A 158 -5.19 18.01 -8.77
C PHE A 158 -5.91 17.18 -7.71
N LEU A 159 -5.35 16.03 -7.35
CA LEU A 159 -5.98 15.08 -6.43
C LEU A 159 -5.33 15.15 -5.04
N PRO A 160 -6.04 15.64 -4.03
CA PRO A 160 -5.45 15.95 -2.73
C PRO A 160 -4.96 14.71 -1.94
N LEU A 161 -5.45 13.51 -2.28
CA LEU A 161 -5.01 12.26 -1.63
C LEU A 161 -3.71 11.73 -2.20
N LEU A 162 -3.50 11.87 -3.52
CA LEU A 162 -2.30 11.38 -4.17
C LEU A 162 -1.15 12.35 -3.97
N THR A 163 -0.16 11.99 -3.17
CA THR A 163 1.03 12.83 -3.00
C THR A 163 2.06 12.61 -4.12
N PRO A 164 2.92 13.60 -4.44
CA PRO A 164 4.03 13.41 -5.37
C PRO A 164 4.98 12.28 -4.95
N ALA A 165 5.14 12.03 -3.64
CA ALA A 165 5.94 10.93 -3.13
C ALA A 165 5.30 9.57 -3.46
N ASP A 166 3.99 9.41 -3.25
CA ASP A 166 3.26 8.19 -3.55
C ASP A 166 3.27 7.90 -5.05
N ALA A 167 3.05 8.94 -5.88
CA ALA A 167 3.17 8.87 -7.32
C ALA A 167 4.56 8.38 -7.76
N THR A 168 5.63 8.92 -7.15
CA THR A 168 7.02 8.52 -7.43
C THR A 168 7.27 7.06 -7.07
N LEU A 169 6.82 6.61 -5.90
CA LEU A 169 7.01 5.23 -5.43
C LEU A 169 6.28 4.23 -6.34
N PHE A 170 5.05 4.53 -6.71
CA PHE A 170 4.31 3.72 -7.67
C PHE A 170 5.02 3.68 -9.04
N PHE A 171 5.46 4.84 -9.53
CA PHE A 171 6.21 4.95 -10.79
C PHE A 171 7.50 4.13 -10.77
N MET A 172 8.26 4.14 -9.66
CA MET A 172 9.46 3.30 -9.51
C MET A 172 9.15 1.82 -9.73
N GLY A 173 8.07 1.31 -9.13
CA GLY A 173 7.63 -0.07 -9.35
C GLY A 173 7.28 -0.36 -10.80
N ALA A 174 6.56 0.55 -11.46
CA ALA A 174 6.21 0.43 -12.88
C ALA A 174 7.45 0.47 -13.80
N VAL A 175 8.43 1.34 -13.51
CA VAL A 175 9.71 1.41 -14.24
C VAL A 175 10.48 0.08 -14.16
N LEU A 176 10.59 -0.50 -12.98
CA LEU A 176 11.23 -1.81 -12.78
C LEU A 176 10.53 -2.87 -13.65
N ARG A 177 9.20 -2.88 -13.65
CA ARG A 177 8.41 -3.82 -14.46
C ARG A 177 8.60 -3.63 -15.95
N GLN A 178 8.57 -2.38 -16.43
CA GLN A 178 8.71 -2.05 -17.86
C GLN A 178 10.12 -2.32 -18.39
N ASN A 179 11.13 -2.26 -17.53
CA ASN A 179 12.51 -2.61 -17.88
C ASN A 179 12.82 -4.09 -17.65
N GLU A 180 11.82 -4.92 -17.37
CA GLU A 180 11.96 -6.36 -17.15
C GLU A 180 12.96 -6.71 -16.03
N VAL A 181 13.21 -5.77 -15.12
CA VAL A 181 14.06 -6.00 -13.96
C VAL A 181 13.30 -6.88 -12.97
N SER A 182 13.83 -8.06 -12.67
CA SER A 182 13.20 -8.91 -11.66
C SER A 182 13.25 -8.23 -10.29
N PHE A 183 12.20 -8.42 -9.50
CA PHE A 183 12.08 -7.78 -8.18
C PHE A 183 13.27 -8.11 -7.28
N VAL A 184 13.75 -9.36 -7.30
CA VAL A 184 14.91 -9.80 -6.50
C VAL A 184 16.24 -9.17 -6.98
N LYS A 185 16.33 -8.79 -8.26
CA LYS A 185 17.51 -8.03 -8.76
C LYS A 185 17.44 -6.56 -8.33
N ALA A 186 16.24 -5.98 -8.32
CA ALA A 186 16.05 -4.61 -7.86
C ALA A 186 16.28 -4.46 -6.34
N PHE A 187 15.92 -5.49 -5.57
CA PHE A 187 16.05 -5.55 -4.12
C PHE A 187 16.90 -6.77 -3.71
N PRO A 188 18.22 -6.69 -3.78
CA PRO A 188 19.09 -7.83 -3.45
C PRO A 188 18.87 -8.30 -2.01
N ALA A 189 18.62 -9.59 -1.82
CA ALA A 189 18.41 -10.19 -0.50
C ALA A 189 19.69 -10.06 0.35
N SER A 190 19.64 -9.31 1.44
CA SER A 190 20.82 -9.03 2.26
C SER A 190 20.46 -8.80 3.72
N VAL A 191 21.12 -9.52 4.63
CA VAL A 191 21.05 -9.27 6.07
C VAL A 191 21.66 -7.91 6.44
N PHE A 192 22.67 -7.48 5.70
CA PHE A 192 23.34 -6.20 5.94
C PHE A 192 22.43 -4.99 5.69
N SER A 193 21.34 -5.17 4.94
CA SER A 193 20.32 -4.13 4.76
C SER A 193 19.61 -3.75 6.06
N LEU A 194 19.63 -4.63 7.07
CA LEU A 194 19.04 -4.35 8.38
C LEU A 194 19.75 -3.19 9.09
N LEU A 195 21.07 -3.08 8.97
CA LEU A 195 21.84 -2.04 9.66
C LEU A 195 21.46 -0.62 9.19
N PRO A 196 21.56 -0.26 7.89
CA PRO A 196 21.15 1.07 7.44
C PRO A 196 19.65 1.30 7.64
N PHE A 197 18.81 0.27 7.54
CA PHE A 197 17.39 0.37 7.86
C PHE A 197 17.17 0.82 9.31
N LEU A 198 17.81 0.17 10.30
CA LEU A 198 17.67 0.51 11.71
C LEU A 198 18.25 1.90 12.01
N VAL A 199 19.40 2.26 11.43
CA VAL A 199 19.99 3.58 11.61
C VAL A 199 19.05 4.68 11.14
N LEU A 200 18.40 4.51 9.98
CA LEU A 200 17.55 5.55 9.39
C LEU A 200 16.16 5.60 10.04
N ILE A 201 15.58 4.45 10.41
CA ILE A 201 14.20 4.41 10.93
C ILE A 201 14.07 5.02 12.32
N PHE A 202 15.14 5.01 13.11
CA PHE A 202 15.17 5.61 14.45
C PHE A 202 15.57 7.09 14.46
N GLN A 203 15.60 7.76 13.30
CA GLN A 203 15.88 9.18 13.17
C GLN A 203 14.63 9.97 12.76
N PRO A 204 13.82 10.47 13.72
CA PRO A 204 12.58 11.19 13.43
C PRO A 204 12.76 12.39 12.50
N GLU A 205 13.91 13.04 12.57
CA GLU A 205 14.27 14.20 11.75
C GLU A 205 14.33 13.91 10.25
N LEU A 206 14.52 12.64 9.87
CA LEU A 206 14.58 12.19 8.49
C LEU A 206 13.22 11.74 7.95
N TRP A 207 12.24 11.54 8.84
CA TRP A 207 10.91 11.11 8.42
C TRP A 207 10.26 12.19 7.53
N HIS A 208 9.50 11.74 6.52
CA HIS A 208 8.87 12.61 5.50
C HIS A 208 9.85 13.39 4.60
N LYS A 209 11.15 13.10 4.65
CA LYS A 209 12.15 13.62 3.70
C LYS A 209 12.39 12.61 2.58
N TRP A 210 12.98 13.09 1.48
CA TRP A 210 13.33 12.24 0.32
C TRP A 210 14.18 11.02 0.66
N ILE A 211 15.01 11.12 1.68
CA ILE A 211 15.82 10.00 2.16
C ILE A 211 14.96 8.80 2.61
N CYS A 212 13.72 9.03 3.03
CA CYS A 212 12.80 7.95 3.38
C CYS A 212 12.41 7.08 2.18
N LEU A 213 12.64 7.52 0.94
CA LEU A 213 12.46 6.68 -0.25
C LEU A 213 13.45 5.51 -0.30
N VAL A 214 14.57 5.59 0.43
CA VAL A 214 15.56 4.51 0.53
C VAL A 214 15.17 3.45 1.57
N LEU A 215 14.34 3.81 2.58
CA LEU A 215 13.92 2.88 3.62
C LEU A 215 13.19 1.64 3.09
N PRO A 216 12.22 1.76 2.15
CA PRO A 216 11.61 0.59 1.53
C PRO A 216 12.60 -0.34 0.85
N PHE A 217 13.66 0.20 0.24
CA PHE A 217 14.70 -0.61 -0.38
C PHE A 217 15.40 -1.50 0.65
N PHE A 218 15.85 -0.94 1.75
CA PHE A 218 16.53 -1.71 2.80
C PHE A 218 15.59 -2.69 3.48
N ALA A 219 14.35 -2.27 3.80
CA ALA A 219 13.34 -3.13 4.38
C ALA A 219 13.03 -4.34 3.49
N VAL A 220 12.74 -4.11 2.21
CA VAL A 220 12.42 -5.18 1.25
C VAL A 220 13.62 -6.11 1.05
N SER A 221 14.84 -5.58 0.90
CA SER A 221 16.05 -6.39 0.76
C SER A 221 16.28 -7.30 1.97
N PHE A 222 16.06 -6.80 3.18
CA PHE A 222 16.11 -7.61 4.40
C PHE A 222 15.01 -8.66 4.44
N LEU A 223 13.78 -8.32 4.10
CA LEU A 223 12.65 -9.25 4.08
C LEU A 223 12.84 -10.36 3.03
N LEU A 224 13.46 -10.06 1.89
CA LEU A 224 13.83 -11.07 0.90
C LEU A 224 14.91 -12.03 1.42
N TRP A 225 15.85 -11.54 2.22
CA TRP A 225 16.79 -12.40 2.92
C TRP A 225 16.06 -13.30 3.94
N CYS A 226 15.13 -12.75 4.71
CA CYS A 226 14.29 -13.52 5.64
C CYS A 226 13.50 -14.61 4.90
N HIS A 227 12.91 -14.30 3.73
CA HIS A 227 12.22 -15.29 2.89
C HIS A 227 13.11 -16.50 2.61
N GLY A 228 14.38 -16.28 2.21
CA GLY A 228 15.33 -17.36 1.92
C GLY A 228 15.73 -18.19 3.15
N LYS A 229 15.56 -17.66 4.37
CA LYS A 229 15.87 -18.35 5.65
C LYS A 229 14.65 -18.95 6.33
N THR A 230 13.45 -18.56 5.92
CA THR A 230 12.20 -19.05 6.51
C THR A 230 11.96 -20.53 6.13
N PRO A 231 11.70 -21.42 7.09
CA PRO A 231 11.34 -22.81 6.80
C PRO A 231 10.12 -22.90 5.87
N GLU A 232 10.13 -23.89 4.98
CA GLU A 232 9.14 -24.02 3.91
C GLU A 232 7.68 -23.99 4.43
N ARG A 233 7.41 -24.68 5.53
CA ARG A 233 6.06 -24.72 6.12
C ARG A 233 5.52 -23.32 6.45
N PHE A 234 6.34 -22.48 7.07
CA PHE A 234 5.98 -21.09 7.40
C PHE A 234 5.93 -20.22 6.15
N ARG A 235 6.88 -20.40 5.23
CA ARG A 235 6.94 -19.65 3.98
C ARG A 235 5.68 -19.84 3.13
N VAL A 236 5.17 -21.06 3.02
CA VAL A 236 3.92 -21.36 2.30
C VAL A 236 2.75 -20.58 2.90
N VAL A 237 2.63 -20.58 4.24
CA VAL A 237 1.57 -19.83 4.95
C VAL A 237 1.71 -18.34 4.71
N MET A 238 2.92 -17.79 4.86
CA MET A 238 3.20 -16.37 4.61
C MET A 238 2.85 -15.96 3.18
N CYS A 239 3.29 -16.76 2.19
CA CYS A 239 2.97 -16.49 0.79
C CYS A 239 1.47 -16.59 0.50
N TYR A 240 0.73 -17.48 1.18
CA TYR A 240 -0.72 -17.55 1.07
C TYR A 240 -1.39 -16.25 1.55
N PHE A 241 -1.01 -15.76 2.73
CA PHE A 241 -1.50 -14.48 3.25
C PHE A 241 -1.09 -13.31 2.34
N GLY A 242 0.14 -13.29 1.85
CA GLY A 242 0.64 -12.26 0.95
C GLY A 242 -0.11 -12.18 -0.37
N ARG A 243 -0.54 -13.31 -0.94
CA ARG A 243 -1.42 -13.33 -2.14
C ARG A 243 -2.80 -12.76 -1.86
N ASN A 244 -3.29 -12.93 -0.65
CA ASN A 244 -4.63 -12.54 -0.22
C ASN A 244 -4.64 -11.26 0.63
N THR A 245 -3.65 -10.38 0.48
CA THR A 245 -3.58 -9.12 1.27
C THR A 245 -4.74 -8.17 1.00
N LEU A 246 -5.35 -8.20 -0.19
CA LEU A 246 -6.44 -7.29 -0.54
C LEU A 246 -7.65 -7.41 0.40
N PRO A 247 -8.28 -8.58 0.60
CA PRO A 247 -9.37 -8.70 1.58
C PRO A 247 -8.92 -8.39 3.01
N VAL A 248 -7.71 -8.79 3.40
CA VAL A 248 -7.17 -8.45 4.72
C VAL A 248 -7.08 -6.95 4.90
N TYR A 249 -6.56 -6.22 3.89
CA TYR A 249 -6.48 -4.77 3.90
C TYR A 249 -7.86 -4.09 3.93
N ILE A 250 -8.85 -4.64 3.25
CA ILE A 250 -10.22 -4.09 3.25
C ILE A 250 -10.84 -4.17 4.64
N PHE A 251 -10.71 -5.30 5.31
CA PHE A 251 -11.45 -5.58 6.54
C PHE A 251 -10.68 -5.29 7.83
N HIS A 252 -9.34 -5.18 7.82
CA HIS A 252 -8.58 -4.95 9.05
C HIS A 252 -9.04 -3.72 9.84
N PRO A 253 -9.49 -2.59 9.24
CA PRO A 253 -9.89 -1.42 10.03
C PRO A 253 -11.09 -1.70 10.94
N ILE A 254 -11.99 -2.61 10.55
CA ILE A 254 -13.11 -3.04 11.40
C ILE A 254 -12.57 -3.68 12.67
N PHE A 255 -11.69 -4.68 12.51
CA PHE A 255 -11.14 -5.44 13.65
C PHE A 255 -10.24 -4.58 14.53
N THR A 256 -9.40 -3.75 13.93
CA THR A 256 -8.51 -2.88 14.69
C THR A 256 -9.25 -1.75 15.42
N MET A 257 -10.37 -1.27 14.89
CA MET A 257 -11.25 -0.34 15.58
C MET A 257 -12.00 -1.03 16.74
N MET A 258 -12.48 -2.25 16.52
CA MET A 258 -13.12 -3.05 17.58
C MET A 258 -12.15 -3.41 18.71
N SER A 259 -10.84 -3.31 18.50
CA SER A 259 -9.84 -3.57 19.55
C SER A 259 -10.05 -2.69 20.79
N LYS A 260 -10.62 -1.50 20.64
CA LYS A 260 -11.02 -0.63 21.77
C LYS A 260 -11.96 -1.31 22.77
N PHE A 261 -12.77 -2.24 22.30
CA PHE A 261 -13.79 -2.90 23.13
C PHE A 261 -13.29 -4.17 23.77
N TYR A 262 -12.44 -4.97 23.09
CA TYR A 262 -12.02 -6.26 23.61
C TYR A 262 -10.65 -6.24 24.29
N LEU A 263 -9.71 -5.38 23.89
CA LEU A 263 -8.38 -5.33 24.51
C LEU A 263 -8.41 -4.98 26.01
N PRO A 264 -9.26 -4.05 26.52
CA PRO A 264 -9.36 -3.79 27.95
C PRO A 264 -9.76 -5.03 28.77
N LEU A 265 -10.44 -6.03 28.15
CA LEU A 265 -10.81 -7.27 28.82
C LEU A 265 -9.59 -8.14 29.18
N PHE A 266 -8.44 -7.93 28.55
CA PHE A 266 -7.22 -8.70 28.79
C PHE A 266 -6.26 -8.04 29.79
N SER A 267 -6.66 -6.96 30.44
CA SER A 267 -5.88 -6.29 31.52
C SER A 267 -4.43 -5.94 31.12
N PHE A 268 -4.20 -5.53 29.88
CA PHE A 268 -2.88 -5.08 29.44
C PHE A 268 -2.51 -3.68 29.93
N ASP A 269 -3.40 -3.00 30.62
CA ASP A 269 -3.18 -1.70 31.24
C ASP A 269 -2.63 -1.89 32.68
N ARG A 270 -1.35 -2.16 32.79
CA ARG A 270 -0.59 -2.01 34.04
C ARG A 270 0.75 -1.36 33.77
#